data_d748b27ab75dc57460b6715ccb382185
#
_entry.id   d748b27ab75dc57460b6715ccb382185
#
_cell.length_a   1.000
_cell.length_b   1.000
_cell.length_c   1.000
_cell.angle_alpha   90.00
_cell.angle_beta   90.00
_cell.angle_gamma   90.00
#
_symmetry.space_group_name_H-M   'P 1'
#
loop_
_entity.id
_entity.type
_entity.pdbx_description
1 polymer ?
#
loop_
_entity_poly.entity_id
_entity_poly.type
_entity_poly.pdbx_seq_one_letter_code
_entity_poly.pdbx_strand_id
1 'polypeptide(L)'
;MEKLVKTCRSALFLFLFVVFTKLFLDVLQQDSLERSAFSIFLKAFLLLVVIIVYITLFKLLQHFAPVWERYGSYILPFFLVLLFGVQMYFAHQLIIVPKYDFSSLYDGAVEWLNTGTFASFYDYYYYYPNNLGPMTFLYVLFRVVSRLGYHDYYSVGIFVTCLLTSVMVASTYYCCKKLFSATEAVFSLCLFAIYPPLYFCGSSFYTDILSMAFPPLVFALFLAGSDHLQAFCPECGELKSKESVSQESCKKAFTATKSTYDFLMVLACYVGYFLKPTVFICMIAIFIVLLLQKNRRRFLTLLAETLLVFGVCTILFHSYIYSHHLDKATADRMATPKETWVMMGLNENFGFSPDDTEFSRSFTDPAARKEAVRTEIQNRLSALGAKGIYKQLRLKAVMAFADGTFELSYMFLFGLARDTGLTDFLTLLGSHYQAYWEGCSLPQYANLFFTAVFLFFCAKAVFQKKEQPAVLLIVPLSVCGLMLFLMLWEVHPRYTINYFSYLIIRSRLSFLR
;
A
#
# COMPACT_ATOMS: atom_id res chain seq x y z
N MET A 1 -26.20 1.72 23.21
CA MET A 1 -24.82 1.85 22.68
C MET A 1 -24.36 0.60 21.93
N GLU A 2 -24.58 -0.61 22.44
CA GLU A 2 -24.20 -1.87 21.77
C GLU A 2 -24.92 -2.10 20.44
N LYS A 3 -26.24 -1.89 20.43
CA LYS A 3 -27.08 -1.97 19.23
C LYS A 3 -26.59 -0.99 18.14
N LEU A 4 -26.22 0.23 18.53
CA LEU A 4 -25.70 1.25 17.60
C LEU A 4 -24.39 0.80 16.94
N VAL A 5 -23.42 0.31 17.73
CA VAL A 5 -22.12 -0.18 17.21
C VAL A 5 -22.32 -1.37 16.27
N LYS A 6 -23.24 -2.29 16.61
CA LYS A 6 -23.61 -3.40 15.74
C LYS A 6 -24.22 -2.92 14.43
N THR A 7 -25.12 -1.93 14.49
CA THR A 7 -25.71 -1.31 13.31
C THR A 7 -24.67 -0.59 12.45
N CYS A 8 -23.78 0.21 13.05
CA CYS A 8 -22.69 0.88 12.32
C CYS A 8 -21.77 -0.12 11.60
N ARG A 9 -21.38 -1.20 12.28
CA ARG A 9 -20.54 -2.26 11.68
C ARG A 9 -21.24 -2.91 10.49
N SER A 10 -22.52 -3.19 10.62
CA SER A 10 -23.33 -3.78 9.56
C SER A 10 -23.47 -2.85 8.36
N ALA A 11 -23.75 -1.58 8.62
CA ALA A 11 -23.84 -0.56 7.59
C ALA A 11 -22.52 -0.38 6.83
N LEU A 12 -21.38 -0.47 7.54
CA LEU A 12 -20.05 -0.41 6.91
C LEU A 12 -19.81 -1.59 5.96
N PHE A 13 -20.15 -2.82 6.33
CA PHE A 13 -20.02 -3.96 5.41
C PHE A 13 -20.87 -3.79 4.16
N LEU A 14 -22.10 -3.34 4.31
CA LEU A 14 -22.99 -3.09 3.17
C LEU A 14 -22.47 -1.94 2.28
N PHE A 15 -22.06 -0.84 2.89
CA PHE A 15 -21.48 0.30 2.17
C PHE A 15 -20.24 -0.14 1.36
N LEU A 16 -19.30 -0.83 2.01
CA LEU A 16 -18.10 -1.30 1.34
C LEU A 16 -18.40 -2.31 0.23
N PHE A 17 -19.39 -3.19 0.42
CA PHE A 17 -19.86 -4.08 -0.66
C PHE A 17 -20.33 -3.29 -1.88
N VAL A 18 -21.15 -2.27 -1.70
CA VAL A 18 -21.63 -1.42 -2.79
C VAL A 18 -20.47 -0.70 -3.50
N VAL A 19 -19.54 -0.12 -2.72
CA VAL A 19 -18.38 0.59 -3.25
C VAL A 19 -17.48 -0.33 -4.09
N PHE A 20 -17.12 -1.51 -3.58
CA PHE A 20 -16.24 -2.43 -4.31
C PHE A 20 -16.93 -3.08 -5.51
N THR A 21 -18.23 -3.36 -5.44
CA THR A 21 -19.01 -3.83 -6.59
C THR A 21 -19.04 -2.77 -7.69
N LYS A 22 -19.30 -1.52 -7.30
CA LYS A 22 -19.30 -0.40 -8.26
C LYS A 22 -17.92 -0.21 -8.90
N LEU A 23 -16.85 -0.23 -8.10
CA LEU A 23 -15.49 -0.13 -8.60
C LEU A 23 -15.17 -1.26 -9.61
N PHE A 24 -15.49 -2.50 -9.27
CA PHE A 24 -15.30 -3.64 -10.16
C PHE A 24 -16.04 -3.48 -11.50
N LEU A 25 -17.32 -3.07 -11.44
CA LEU A 25 -18.12 -2.84 -12.65
C LEU A 25 -17.58 -1.67 -13.49
N ASP A 26 -17.12 -0.60 -12.87
CA ASP A 26 -16.56 0.55 -13.58
C ASP A 26 -15.24 0.21 -14.27
N VAL A 27 -14.37 -0.55 -13.61
CA VAL A 27 -13.12 -1.05 -14.18
C VAL A 27 -13.39 -1.94 -15.42
N LEU A 28 -14.38 -2.81 -15.35
CA LEU A 28 -14.76 -3.64 -16.50
C LEU A 28 -15.34 -2.82 -17.66
N GLN A 29 -16.15 -1.79 -17.37
CA GLN A 29 -16.81 -0.99 -18.40
C GLN A 29 -15.85 -0.05 -19.14
N GLN A 30 -14.87 0.51 -18.47
CA GLN A 30 -14.01 1.54 -19.07
C GLN A 30 -13.13 0.98 -20.17
N ASP A 31 -12.63 -0.23 -20.02
CA ASP A 31 -11.87 -0.91 -21.06
C ASP A 31 -12.70 -1.25 -22.30
N SER A 32 -14.03 -1.15 -22.18
CA SER A 32 -14.97 -1.45 -23.27
C SER A 32 -15.32 -0.25 -24.14
N LEU A 33 -15.03 0.98 -23.70
CA LEU A 33 -15.41 2.20 -24.41
C LEU A 33 -14.60 2.47 -25.69
N GLU A 34 -13.40 1.89 -25.78
CA GLU A 34 -12.52 2.09 -26.95
C GLU A 34 -12.40 0.85 -27.86
N ARG A 35 -13.13 -0.24 -27.59
CA ARG A 35 -12.95 -1.54 -28.26
C ARG A 35 -14.25 -2.11 -28.86
N SER A 36 -14.10 -2.96 -29.86
CA SER A 36 -15.21 -3.70 -30.47
C SER A 36 -15.92 -4.62 -29.45
N ALA A 37 -17.19 -4.94 -29.68
CA ALA A 37 -17.96 -5.87 -28.84
C ALA A 37 -17.25 -7.24 -28.65
N PHE A 38 -16.51 -7.70 -29.66
CA PHE A 38 -15.70 -8.91 -29.58
C PHE A 38 -14.59 -8.80 -28.52
N SER A 39 -13.92 -7.66 -28.46
CA SER A 39 -12.87 -7.40 -27.46
C SER A 39 -13.41 -7.43 -26.01
N ILE A 40 -14.61 -6.89 -25.80
CA ILE A 40 -15.29 -6.93 -24.49
C ILE A 40 -15.63 -8.37 -24.10
N PHE A 41 -16.18 -9.15 -25.05
CA PHE A 41 -16.51 -10.55 -24.82
C PHE A 41 -15.27 -11.38 -24.50
N LEU A 42 -14.20 -11.22 -25.27
CA LEU A 42 -12.93 -11.91 -25.03
C LEU A 42 -12.37 -11.59 -23.65
N LYS A 43 -12.39 -10.32 -23.22
CA LYS A 43 -11.91 -9.90 -21.91
C LYS A 43 -12.76 -10.49 -20.78
N ALA A 44 -14.08 -10.45 -20.90
CA ALA A 44 -14.98 -11.07 -19.94
C ALA A 44 -14.77 -12.59 -19.86
N PHE A 45 -14.53 -13.24 -20.98
CA PHE A 45 -14.21 -14.66 -21.06
C PHE A 45 -12.86 -14.96 -20.37
N LEU A 46 -11.79 -14.20 -20.65
CA LEU A 46 -10.49 -14.37 -20.01
C LEU A 46 -10.57 -14.13 -18.49
N LEU A 47 -11.31 -13.11 -18.06
CA LEU A 47 -11.55 -12.89 -16.64
C LEU A 47 -12.27 -14.08 -15.99
N LEU A 48 -13.29 -14.63 -16.65
CA LEU A 48 -13.97 -15.83 -16.16
C LEU A 48 -13.01 -17.02 -16.04
N VAL A 49 -12.10 -17.19 -17.00
CA VAL A 49 -11.05 -18.22 -16.93
C VAL A 49 -10.16 -18.01 -15.70
N VAL A 50 -9.69 -16.77 -15.45
CA VAL A 50 -8.88 -16.46 -14.25
C VAL A 50 -9.65 -16.77 -12.97
N ILE A 51 -10.94 -16.41 -12.90
CA ILE A 51 -11.80 -16.71 -11.73
C ILE A 51 -11.91 -18.22 -11.53
N ILE A 52 -12.14 -18.99 -12.60
CA ILE A 52 -12.21 -20.47 -12.55
C ILE A 52 -10.87 -21.05 -12.07
N VAL A 53 -9.74 -20.56 -12.60
CA VAL A 53 -8.40 -20.97 -12.17
C VAL A 53 -8.20 -20.72 -10.68
N TYR A 54 -8.58 -19.54 -10.17
CA TYR A 54 -8.47 -19.22 -8.75
C TYR A 54 -9.31 -20.16 -7.88
N ILE A 55 -10.56 -20.43 -8.26
CA ILE A 55 -11.45 -21.34 -7.54
C ILE A 55 -10.89 -22.77 -7.57
N THR A 56 -10.43 -23.24 -8.72
CA THR A 56 -9.88 -24.59 -8.89
C THR A 56 -8.60 -24.76 -8.07
N LEU A 57 -7.68 -23.80 -8.16
CA LEU A 57 -6.45 -23.79 -7.37
C LEU A 57 -6.75 -23.81 -5.87
N PHE A 58 -7.70 -22.99 -5.42
CA PHE A 58 -8.08 -22.96 -4.01
C PHE A 58 -8.67 -24.31 -3.55
N LYS A 59 -9.57 -24.92 -4.34
CA LYS A 59 -10.13 -26.25 -4.03
C LYS A 59 -9.05 -27.33 -3.99
N LEU A 60 -8.09 -27.28 -4.93
CA LEU A 60 -6.93 -28.16 -4.93
C LEU A 60 -6.12 -28.01 -3.64
N LEU A 61 -5.81 -26.79 -3.25
CA LEU A 61 -5.10 -26.52 -1.99
C LEU A 61 -5.90 -26.98 -0.76
N GLN A 62 -7.22 -26.84 -0.78
CA GLN A 62 -8.08 -27.37 0.31
C GLN A 62 -7.98 -28.88 0.48
N HIS A 63 -7.85 -29.62 -0.61
CA HIS A 63 -7.66 -31.07 -0.55
C HIS A 63 -6.38 -31.44 0.22
N PHE A 64 -5.36 -30.61 0.15
CA PHE A 64 -4.09 -30.80 0.86
C PHE A 64 -3.99 -29.99 2.17
N ALA A 65 -5.11 -29.54 2.75
CA ALA A 65 -5.09 -28.72 3.97
C ALA A 65 -4.24 -29.28 5.12
N PRO A 66 -4.26 -30.60 5.44
CA PRO A 66 -3.40 -31.17 6.48
C PRO A 66 -1.90 -31.01 6.21
N VAL A 67 -1.49 -30.98 4.94
CA VAL A 67 -0.10 -30.76 4.53
C VAL A 67 0.31 -29.32 4.85
N TRP A 68 -0.55 -28.34 4.54
CA TRP A 68 -0.28 -26.94 4.79
C TRP A 68 -0.24 -26.60 6.28
N GLU A 69 -1.08 -27.22 7.09
CA GLU A 69 -1.03 -27.09 8.55
C GLU A 69 0.30 -27.60 9.12
N ARG A 70 0.79 -28.74 8.61
CA ARG A 70 2.02 -29.37 9.09
C ARG A 70 3.30 -28.71 8.56
N TYR A 71 3.34 -28.39 7.26
CA TYR A 71 4.57 -27.96 6.57
C TYR A 71 4.57 -26.48 6.15
N GLY A 72 3.52 -25.73 6.39
CA GLY A 72 3.41 -24.32 5.97
C GLY A 72 4.52 -23.43 6.54
N SER A 73 5.08 -23.75 7.70
CA SER A 73 6.21 -23.05 8.30
C SER A 73 7.52 -23.18 7.49
N TYR A 74 7.66 -24.23 6.67
CA TYR A 74 8.81 -24.45 5.79
C TYR A 74 8.57 -23.91 4.37
N ILE A 75 7.31 -23.91 3.94
CA ILE A 75 6.93 -23.44 2.59
C ILE A 75 7.19 -21.94 2.44
N LEU A 76 6.86 -21.16 3.47
CA LEU A 76 7.05 -19.71 3.42
C LEU A 76 8.53 -19.30 3.22
N PRO A 77 9.50 -19.74 4.06
CA PRO A 77 10.91 -19.38 3.86
C PRO A 77 11.44 -19.83 2.50
N PHE A 78 11.09 -21.02 2.05
CA PHE A 78 11.49 -21.53 0.74
C PHE A 78 10.96 -20.62 -0.39
N PHE A 79 9.68 -20.28 -0.34
CA PHE A 79 9.07 -19.37 -1.31
C PHE A 79 9.74 -17.99 -1.31
N LEU A 80 10.02 -17.43 -0.13
CA LEU A 80 10.66 -16.12 0.00
C LEU A 80 12.09 -16.11 -0.57
N VAL A 81 12.88 -17.16 -0.33
CA VAL A 81 14.23 -17.29 -0.91
C VAL A 81 14.16 -17.35 -2.43
N LEU A 82 13.24 -18.16 -2.98
CA LEU A 82 13.07 -18.26 -4.43
C LEU A 82 12.61 -16.94 -5.03
N LEU A 83 11.58 -16.31 -4.45
CA LEU A 83 11.06 -15.01 -4.89
C LEU A 83 12.17 -13.95 -4.87
N PHE A 84 12.91 -13.85 -3.77
CA PHE A 84 14.00 -12.91 -3.61
C PHE A 84 15.07 -13.12 -4.70
N GLY A 85 15.50 -14.36 -4.92
CA GLY A 85 16.50 -14.69 -5.94
C GLY A 85 16.05 -14.31 -7.36
N VAL A 86 14.80 -14.63 -7.70
CA VAL A 86 14.20 -14.28 -9.02
C VAL A 86 14.07 -12.76 -9.17
N GLN A 87 13.64 -12.05 -8.14
CA GLN A 87 13.56 -10.58 -8.16
C GLN A 87 14.94 -9.93 -8.34
N MET A 88 15.93 -10.39 -7.57
CA MET A 88 17.32 -9.90 -7.71
C MET A 88 17.85 -10.10 -9.13
N TYR A 89 17.60 -11.28 -9.73
CA TYR A 89 18.00 -11.56 -11.11
C TYR A 89 17.36 -10.57 -12.10
N PHE A 90 16.04 -10.44 -12.08
CA PHE A 90 15.35 -9.53 -13.01
C PHE A 90 15.66 -8.06 -12.77
N ALA A 91 15.79 -7.64 -11.52
CA ALA A 91 16.11 -6.25 -11.20
C ALA A 91 17.48 -5.82 -11.75
N HIS A 92 18.49 -6.72 -11.76
CA HIS A 92 19.79 -6.46 -12.37
C HIS A 92 19.77 -6.52 -13.91
N GLN A 93 18.76 -7.18 -14.51
CA GLN A 93 18.54 -7.09 -15.96
C GLN A 93 17.82 -5.80 -16.36
N LEU A 94 16.97 -5.27 -15.48
CA LEU A 94 16.06 -4.14 -15.73
C LEU A 94 16.53 -2.87 -14.98
N ILE A 95 17.82 -2.53 -15.05
CA ILE A 95 18.36 -1.34 -14.40
C ILE A 95 17.71 -0.09 -15.01
N ILE A 96 17.07 0.71 -14.15
CA ILE A 96 16.48 2.00 -14.49
C ILE A 96 17.51 3.10 -14.25
N VAL A 97 17.79 3.92 -15.25
CA VAL A 97 18.59 5.13 -15.06
C VAL A 97 17.74 6.14 -14.26
N PRO A 98 18.21 6.59 -13.09
CA PRO A 98 17.44 7.55 -12.31
C PRO A 98 17.19 8.84 -13.10
N LYS A 99 15.91 9.23 -13.18
CA LYS A 99 15.46 10.49 -13.82
C LYS A 99 14.36 11.10 -12.98
N TYR A 100 14.15 12.41 -13.14
CA TYR A 100 13.10 13.15 -12.45
C TYR A 100 13.15 12.94 -10.92
N ASP A 101 12.03 12.66 -10.30
CA ASP A 101 11.93 12.42 -8.85
C ASP A 101 12.82 11.28 -8.37
N PHE A 102 12.98 10.22 -9.18
CA PHE A 102 13.85 9.10 -8.80
C PHE A 102 15.33 9.50 -8.76
N SER A 103 15.80 10.35 -9.69
CA SER A 103 17.13 10.95 -9.62
C SER A 103 17.28 11.80 -8.35
N SER A 104 16.29 12.64 -8.05
CA SER A 104 16.36 13.45 -6.82
C SER A 104 16.50 12.59 -5.56
N LEU A 105 15.89 11.41 -5.52
CA LEU A 105 16.04 10.49 -4.38
C LEU A 105 17.40 9.79 -4.38
N TYR A 106 17.75 9.15 -5.49
CA TYR A 106 18.95 8.31 -5.57
C TYR A 106 20.23 9.16 -5.66
N ASP A 107 20.31 10.04 -6.66
CA ASP A 107 21.50 10.87 -6.88
C ASP A 107 21.67 11.88 -5.73
N GLY A 108 20.58 12.41 -5.18
CA GLY A 108 20.60 13.26 -4.00
C GLY A 108 21.15 12.54 -2.76
N ALA A 109 20.80 11.28 -2.54
CA ALA A 109 21.36 10.47 -1.45
C ALA A 109 22.84 10.14 -1.65
N VAL A 110 23.25 9.86 -2.90
CA VAL A 110 24.65 9.60 -3.27
C VAL A 110 25.50 10.87 -3.15
N GLU A 111 25.00 12.01 -3.62
CA GLU A 111 25.68 13.30 -3.45
C GLU A 111 25.88 13.61 -1.97
N TRP A 112 24.83 13.45 -1.16
CA TRP A 112 24.93 13.68 0.29
C TRP A 112 25.98 12.80 0.94
N LEU A 113 26.07 11.55 0.55
CA LEU A 113 27.06 10.62 1.07
C LEU A 113 28.51 11.04 0.72
N ASN A 114 28.72 11.49 -0.52
CA ASN A 114 30.06 11.78 -1.06
C ASN A 114 30.59 13.16 -0.65
N THR A 115 29.69 14.17 -0.53
CA THR A 115 30.08 15.58 -0.33
C THR A 115 29.67 16.12 1.05
N GLY A 116 28.84 15.39 1.80
CA GLY A 116 28.24 15.86 3.06
C GLY A 116 27.02 16.76 2.89
N THR A 117 26.59 17.02 1.64
CA THR A 117 25.45 17.86 1.29
C THR A 117 24.75 17.33 0.04
N PHE A 118 23.52 17.76 -0.23
CA PHE A 118 22.78 17.47 -1.47
C PHE A 118 22.41 18.78 -2.20
N ALA A 119 23.38 19.69 -2.28
CA ALA A 119 23.16 21.07 -2.74
C ALA A 119 22.62 21.15 -4.18
N SER A 120 22.99 20.22 -5.06
CA SER A 120 22.46 20.17 -6.44
C SER A 120 20.96 19.92 -6.51
N PHE A 121 20.36 19.45 -5.42
CA PHE A 121 18.92 19.13 -5.31
C PHE A 121 18.16 20.05 -4.35
N TYR A 122 18.76 21.12 -3.81
CA TYR A 122 18.10 21.99 -2.86
C TYR A 122 16.83 22.61 -3.43
N ASP A 123 16.85 23.12 -4.66
CA ASP A 123 15.67 23.71 -5.31
C ASP A 123 14.52 22.70 -5.41
N TYR A 124 14.83 21.44 -5.77
CA TYR A 124 13.84 20.39 -5.81
C TYR A 124 13.20 20.18 -4.44
N TYR A 125 13.98 20.09 -3.37
CA TYR A 125 13.48 19.83 -2.02
C TYR A 125 12.82 21.05 -1.37
N TYR A 126 13.12 22.25 -1.81
CA TYR A 126 12.34 23.43 -1.43
C TYR A 126 10.92 23.36 -1.98
N TYR A 127 10.73 22.87 -3.21
CA TYR A 127 9.40 22.70 -3.80
C TYR A 127 8.70 21.42 -3.31
N TYR A 128 9.43 20.35 -3.09
CA TYR A 128 8.89 19.01 -2.78
C TYR A 128 9.47 18.42 -1.48
N PRO A 129 9.22 19.05 -0.33
CA PRO A 129 9.79 18.60 0.95
C PRO A 129 9.30 17.20 1.38
N ASN A 130 8.20 16.69 0.81
CA ASN A 130 7.71 15.34 1.05
C ASN A 130 8.69 14.24 0.59
N ASN A 131 9.59 14.55 -0.35
CA ASN A 131 10.57 13.60 -0.86
C ASN A 131 11.90 13.60 -0.07
N LEU A 132 12.06 14.48 0.92
CA LEU A 132 13.21 14.47 1.85
C LEU A 132 13.30 13.15 2.64
N GLY A 133 12.16 12.62 3.07
CA GLY A 133 12.11 11.37 3.84
C GLY A 133 12.70 10.18 3.07
N PRO A 134 12.17 9.84 1.89
CA PRO A 134 12.69 8.76 1.06
C PRO A 134 14.17 8.92 0.69
N MET A 135 14.61 10.14 0.33
CA MET A 135 16.02 10.42 0.05
C MET A 135 16.89 10.17 1.28
N THR A 136 16.46 10.66 2.46
CA THR A 136 17.19 10.43 3.71
C THR A 136 17.25 8.94 4.07
N PHE A 137 16.20 8.19 3.81
CA PHE A 137 16.19 6.73 4.00
C PHE A 137 17.29 6.07 3.15
N LEU A 138 17.38 6.40 1.87
CA LEU A 138 18.45 5.90 0.98
C LEU A 138 19.83 6.35 1.45
N TYR A 139 20.00 7.62 1.83
CA TYR A 139 21.24 8.13 2.36
C TYR A 139 21.73 7.35 3.59
N VAL A 140 20.87 7.13 4.57
CA VAL A 140 21.22 6.37 5.78
C VAL A 140 21.62 4.94 5.42
N LEU A 141 20.88 4.29 4.54
CA LEU A 141 21.16 2.96 4.04
C LEU A 141 22.53 2.90 3.35
N PHE A 142 22.80 3.81 2.40
CA PHE A 142 24.05 3.89 1.65
C PHE A 142 25.25 4.20 2.57
N ARG A 143 25.04 5.05 3.57
CA ARG A 143 26.06 5.37 4.58
C ARG A 143 26.44 4.16 5.44
N VAL A 144 25.46 3.33 5.81
CA VAL A 144 25.73 2.09 6.56
C VAL A 144 26.56 1.12 5.74
N VAL A 145 26.16 0.85 4.49
CA VAL A 145 26.87 -0.12 3.63
C VAL A 145 28.22 0.39 3.16
N SER A 146 28.37 1.71 2.94
CA SER A 146 29.66 2.34 2.63
C SER A 146 30.70 2.14 3.74
N ARG A 147 30.28 2.21 5.01
CA ARG A 147 31.15 1.90 6.16
C ARG A 147 31.58 0.44 6.24
N LEU A 148 30.84 -0.45 5.59
CA LEU A 148 31.18 -1.87 5.43
C LEU A 148 32.05 -2.12 4.18
N GLY A 149 32.45 -1.06 3.46
CA GLY A 149 33.30 -1.14 2.27
C GLY A 149 32.56 -1.45 0.97
N TYR A 150 31.22 -1.38 0.95
CA TYR A 150 30.43 -1.64 -0.25
C TYR A 150 29.94 -0.33 -0.88
N HIS A 151 30.18 -0.12 -2.18
CA HIS A 151 29.98 1.16 -2.87
C HIS A 151 29.04 1.09 -4.09
N ASP A 152 28.51 -0.09 -4.43
CA ASP A 152 27.45 -0.20 -5.45
C ASP A 152 26.09 0.08 -4.82
N TYR A 153 25.76 1.36 -4.68
CA TYR A 153 24.54 1.82 -4.00
C TYR A 153 23.28 1.49 -4.79
N TYR A 154 23.37 1.33 -6.12
CA TYR A 154 22.21 0.93 -6.92
C TYR A 154 21.81 -0.52 -6.60
N SER A 155 22.76 -1.44 -6.54
CA SER A 155 22.51 -2.82 -6.11
C SER A 155 22.01 -2.91 -4.67
N VAL A 156 22.41 -1.99 -3.77
CA VAL A 156 21.85 -1.88 -2.42
C VAL A 156 20.37 -1.49 -2.47
N GLY A 157 19.99 -0.52 -3.30
CA GLY A 157 18.60 -0.13 -3.52
C GLY A 157 17.74 -1.30 -4.02
N ILE A 158 18.25 -2.06 -5.00
CA ILE A 158 17.61 -3.30 -5.49
C ILE A 158 17.43 -4.31 -4.35
N PHE A 159 18.51 -4.60 -3.61
CA PHE A 159 18.49 -5.57 -2.50
C PHE A 159 17.39 -5.23 -1.47
N VAL A 160 17.34 -3.97 -1.03
CA VAL A 160 16.36 -3.52 -0.04
C VAL A 160 14.94 -3.59 -0.59
N THR A 161 14.73 -3.26 -1.85
CA THR A 161 13.42 -3.38 -2.50
C THR A 161 12.94 -4.84 -2.54
N CYS A 162 13.80 -5.77 -2.93
CA CYS A 162 13.50 -7.21 -2.93
C CYS A 162 13.23 -7.74 -1.51
N LEU A 163 13.99 -7.25 -0.52
CA LEU A 163 13.76 -7.59 0.89
C LEU A 163 12.41 -7.07 1.38
N LEU A 164 12.07 -5.81 1.10
CA LEU A 164 10.78 -5.23 1.46
C LEU A 164 9.61 -5.97 0.76
N THR A 165 9.77 -6.38 -0.49
CA THR A 165 8.78 -7.23 -1.17
C THR A 165 8.59 -8.55 -0.42
N SER A 166 9.68 -9.18 0.02
CA SER A 166 9.62 -10.40 0.83
C SER A 166 8.89 -10.16 2.17
N VAL A 167 9.12 -9.03 2.83
CA VAL A 167 8.40 -8.62 4.05
C VAL A 167 6.90 -8.43 3.78
N MET A 168 6.52 -7.82 2.65
CA MET A 168 5.12 -7.69 2.23
C MET A 168 4.45 -9.06 2.09
N VAL A 169 5.10 -9.99 1.39
CA VAL A 169 4.57 -11.35 1.16
C VAL A 169 4.45 -12.13 2.48
N ALA A 170 5.50 -12.09 3.33
CA ALA A 170 5.50 -12.76 4.63
C ALA A 170 4.39 -12.21 5.55
N SER A 171 4.22 -10.89 5.59
CA SER A 171 3.18 -10.24 6.38
C SER A 171 1.78 -10.61 5.89
N THR A 172 1.59 -10.66 4.57
CA THR A 172 0.32 -11.07 3.95
C THR A 172 -0.01 -12.53 4.25
N TYR A 173 0.97 -13.42 4.10
CA TYR A 173 0.85 -14.83 4.48
C TYR A 173 0.42 -14.98 5.94
N TYR A 174 1.11 -14.27 6.85
CA TYR A 174 0.77 -14.28 8.28
C TYR A 174 -0.66 -13.80 8.52
N CYS A 175 -1.08 -12.69 7.91
CA CYS A 175 -2.45 -12.18 8.04
C CYS A 175 -3.49 -13.19 7.54
N CYS A 176 -3.25 -13.82 6.37
CA CYS A 176 -4.14 -14.85 5.82
C CYS A 176 -4.23 -16.07 6.75
N LYS A 177 -3.09 -16.54 7.27
CA LYS A 177 -3.04 -17.66 8.21
C LYS A 177 -3.83 -17.39 9.49
N LYS A 178 -3.70 -16.16 10.03
CA LYS A 178 -4.34 -15.75 11.29
C LYS A 178 -5.82 -15.47 11.17
N LEU A 179 -6.22 -14.83 10.09
CA LEU A 179 -7.63 -14.48 9.89
C LEU A 179 -8.47 -15.63 9.37
N PHE A 180 -7.84 -16.57 8.67
CA PHE A 180 -8.57 -17.62 7.96
C PHE A 180 -8.00 -19.02 8.19
N SER A 181 -6.95 -19.43 7.46
CA SER A 181 -6.36 -20.78 7.58
C SER A 181 -4.97 -20.84 6.93
N ALA A 182 -4.24 -21.95 7.16
CA ALA A 182 -2.99 -22.24 6.46
C ALA A 182 -3.20 -22.40 4.94
N THR A 183 -4.32 -22.97 4.52
CA THR A 183 -4.69 -23.08 3.10
C THR A 183 -4.81 -21.69 2.43
N GLU A 184 -5.49 -20.74 3.08
CA GLU A 184 -5.60 -19.35 2.59
C GLU A 184 -4.24 -18.66 2.53
N ALA A 185 -3.37 -18.94 3.48
CA ALA A 185 -2.01 -18.40 3.50
C ALA A 185 -1.18 -18.95 2.33
N VAL A 186 -1.22 -20.25 2.05
CA VAL A 186 -0.55 -20.85 0.88
C VAL A 186 -1.18 -20.34 -0.42
N PHE A 187 -2.49 -20.18 -0.47
CA PHE A 187 -3.16 -19.60 -1.64
C PHE A 187 -2.66 -18.17 -1.92
N SER A 188 -2.43 -17.36 -0.88
CA SER A 188 -1.84 -16.03 -1.06
C SER A 188 -0.45 -16.09 -1.70
N LEU A 189 0.40 -17.07 -1.37
CA LEU A 189 1.70 -17.27 -2.04
C LEU A 189 1.53 -17.61 -3.53
N CYS A 190 0.55 -18.45 -3.87
CA CYS A 190 0.26 -18.76 -5.27
C CYS A 190 -0.17 -17.51 -6.06
N LEU A 191 -0.99 -16.64 -5.43
CA LEU A 191 -1.39 -15.38 -6.07
C LEU A 191 -0.21 -14.43 -6.30
N PHE A 192 0.73 -14.35 -5.35
CA PHE A 192 1.97 -13.60 -5.55
C PHE A 192 2.85 -14.23 -6.63
N ALA A 193 2.93 -15.56 -6.69
CA ALA A 193 3.74 -16.28 -7.67
C ALA A 193 3.31 -16.02 -9.12
N ILE A 194 2.03 -15.82 -9.36
CA ILE A 194 1.50 -15.57 -10.72
C ILE A 194 1.42 -14.09 -11.09
N TYR A 195 1.95 -13.18 -10.23
CA TYR A 195 1.81 -11.74 -10.43
C TYR A 195 3.11 -11.10 -10.94
N PRO A 196 3.24 -10.86 -12.27
CA PRO A 196 4.50 -10.46 -12.91
C PRO A 196 5.13 -9.18 -12.35
N PRO A 197 4.39 -8.10 -12.01
CA PRO A 197 4.98 -6.87 -11.50
C PRO A 197 5.89 -7.06 -10.29
N LEU A 198 5.61 -8.04 -9.44
CA LEU A 198 6.45 -8.31 -8.27
C LEU A 198 7.87 -8.77 -8.63
N TYR A 199 8.02 -9.42 -9.79
CA TYR A 199 9.34 -9.88 -10.25
C TYR A 199 10.17 -8.76 -10.87
N PHE A 200 9.52 -7.71 -11.38
CA PHE A 200 10.16 -6.65 -12.16
C PHE A 200 10.31 -5.33 -11.40
N CYS A 201 9.64 -5.15 -10.26
CA CYS A 201 9.68 -3.89 -9.52
C CYS A 201 11.00 -3.62 -8.78
N GLY A 202 11.91 -4.60 -8.67
CA GLY A 202 13.10 -4.53 -7.80
C GLY A 202 14.07 -3.38 -8.14
N SER A 203 14.18 -3.01 -9.43
CA SER A 203 15.04 -1.90 -9.87
C SER A 203 14.44 -0.51 -9.64
N SER A 204 13.15 -0.44 -9.30
CA SER A 204 12.43 0.81 -9.07
C SER A 204 12.29 1.09 -7.56
N PHE A 205 13.38 1.41 -6.88
CA PHE A 205 13.36 1.74 -5.45
C PHE A 205 12.89 3.18 -5.18
N TYR A 206 11.72 3.50 -5.72
CA TYR A 206 11.00 4.75 -5.52
C TYR A 206 9.97 4.63 -4.40
N THR A 207 9.41 5.74 -3.96
CA THR A 207 8.55 5.86 -2.75
C THR A 207 7.45 4.81 -2.66
N ASP A 208 6.77 4.53 -3.77
CA ASP A 208 5.65 3.58 -3.83
C ASP A 208 6.10 2.15 -3.55
N ILE A 209 7.19 1.74 -4.20
CA ILE A 209 7.72 0.39 -4.09
C ILE A 209 8.38 0.17 -2.72
N LEU A 210 9.19 1.14 -2.26
CA LEU A 210 9.83 1.05 -0.93
C LEU A 210 8.81 0.98 0.22
N SER A 211 7.65 1.61 0.04
CA SER A 211 6.63 1.67 1.11
C SER A 211 5.61 0.53 1.10
N MET A 212 5.56 -0.31 0.05
CA MET A 212 4.51 -1.34 -0.13
C MET A 212 4.48 -2.43 0.94
N ALA A 213 5.61 -2.65 1.63
CA ALA A 213 5.70 -3.65 2.71
C ALA A 213 4.99 -3.22 4.00
N PHE A 214 4.87 -1.92 4.23
CA PHE A 214 4.48 -1.40 5.55
C PHE A 214 2.98 -1.58 5.88
N PRO A 215 2.00 -1.34 4.99
CA PRO A 215 0.60 -1.60 5.33
C PRO A 215 0.34 -3.04 5.80
N PRO A 216 0.74 -4.11 5.08
CA PRO A 216 0.53 -5.47 5.56
C PRO A 216 1.38 -5.80 6.80
N LEU A 217 2.57 -5.22 6.96
CA LEU A 217 3.39 -5.38 8.17
C LEU A 217 2.71 -4.76 9.39
N VAL A 218 2.19 -3.55 9.28
CA VAL A 218 1.41 -2.87 10.33
C VAL A 218 0.22 -3.73 10.74
N PHE A 219 -0.50 -4.29 9.76
CA PHE A 219 -1.64 -5.15 10.05
C PHE A 219 -1.21 -6.49 10.69
N ALA A 220 -0.12 -7.10 10.24
CA ALA A 220 0.42 -8.32 10.83
C ALA A 220 0.82 -8.11 12.31
N LEU A 221 1.51 -7.00 12.61
CA LEU A 221 1.89 -6.63 13.98
C LEU A 221 0.66 -6.34 14.87
N PHE A 222 -0.38 -5.70 14.32
CA PHE A 222 -1.66 -5.52 15.01
C PHE A 222 -2.32 -6.85 15.40
N LEU A 223 -2.33 -7.82 14.46
CA LEU A 223 -2.85 -9.17 14.71
C LEU A 223 -2.00 -9.92 15.73
N ALA A 224 -0.67 -9.88 15.59
CA ALA A 224 0.25 -10.53 16.53
C ALA A 224 0.06 -10.01 17.97
N GLY A 225 -0.04 -8.69 18.16
CA GLY A 225 -0.35 -8.09 19.46
C GLY A 225 -1.74 -8.43 19.99
N SER A 226 -2.66 -8.92 19.14
CA SER A 226 -4.00 -9.35 19.55
C SER A 226 -4.05 -10.83 19.94
N ASP A 227 -3.20 -11.68 19.37
CA ASP A 227 -3.16 -13.13 19.62
C ASP A 227 -2.64 -13.49 21.00
N HIS A 228 -1.66 -12.74 21.50
CA HIS A 228 -1.20 -12.92 22.87
C HIS A 228 -2.33 -12.71 23.91
N LEU A 229 -3.45 -12.09 23.49
CA LEU A 229 -4.67 -12.00 24.30
C LEU A 229 -5.42 -13.33 24.44
N GLN A 230 -5.33 -14.24 23.47
CA GLN A 230 -6.05 -15.52 23.47
C GLN A 230 -5.17 -16.71 23.85
N ALA A 231 -3.90 -16.72 23.46
CA ALA A 231 -3.01 -17.86 23.65
C ALA A 231 -2.42 -17.98 25.07
N PHE A 232 -2.32 -16.87 25.82
CA PHE A 232 -1.74 -16.88 27.18
C PHE A 232 -2.75 -17.16 28.30
N CYS A 233 -4.04 -17.38 27.99
CA CYS A 233 -5.05 -17.66 28.98
C CYS A 233 -6.13 -18.67 28.58
N PRO A 234 -5.81 -19.90 28.09
CA PRO A 234 -6.77 -21.00 28.13
C PRO A 234 -7.07 -21.41 29.59
N GLU A 235 -6.06 -21.34 30.49
CA GLU A 235 -6.15 -21.80 31.88
C GLU A 235 -6.62 -20.74 32.87
N CYS A 236 -6.52 -19.43 32.55
CA CYS A 236 -7.10 -18.38 33.40
C CYS A 236 -8.64 -18.40 33.45
N GLY A 237 -9.30 -19.12 32.54
CA GLY A 237 -10.74 -19.41 32.60
C GLY A 237 -11.12 -20.51 33.58
N GLU A 238 -10.20 -21.44 33.88
CA GLU A 238 -10.47 -22.61 34.73
C GLU A 238 -9.76 -22.61 36.10
N LEU A 239 -8.68 -21.81 36.27
CA LEU A 239 -7.96 -21.70 37.54
C LEU A 239 -8.57 -20.67 38.49
N LYS A 240 -9.73 -20.99 39.01
CA LYS A 240 -10.36 -20.26 40.13
C LYS A 240 -9.78 -20.63 41.50
N SER A 241 -8.64 -21.28 41.63
CA SER A 241 -8.04 -21.52 42.94
C SER A 241 -6.55 -21.84 42.86
N LYS A 242 -5.77 -21.05 43.56
CA LYS A 242 -4.38 -21.19 44.03
C LYS A 242 -3.31 -20.48 43.21
N GLU A 243 -2.64 -19.54 43.91
CA GLU A 243 -1.40 -18.81 43.65
C GLU A 243 -1.52 -17.47 42.95
N SER A 244 -1.70 -16.42 43.77
CA SER A 244 -1.78 -15.00 43.39
C SER A 244 -0.47 -14.42 42.78
N VAL A 245 0.68 -15.02 43.07
CA VAL A 245 2.00 -14.53 42.61
C VAL A 245 2.25 -14.89 41.14
N SER A 246 1.80 -16.05 40.65
CA SER A 246 1.99 -16.46 39.26
C SER A 246 1.11 -15.67 38.28
N GLN A 247 -0.08 -15.25 38.72
CA GLN A 247 -1.01 -14.48 37.89
C GLN A 247 -0.53 -13.03 37.61
N GLU A 248 0.12 -12.40 38.57
CA GLU A 248 0.60 -11.02 38.41
C GLU A 248 1.84 -10.95 37.52
N SER A 249 2.77 -11.90 37.67
CA SER A 249 3.95 -12.03 36.79
C SER A 249 3.54 -12.38 35.36
N CYS A 250 2.56 -13.27 35.19
CA CYS A 250 2.00 -13.61 33.88
C CYS A 250 1.30 -12.40 33.22
N LYS A 251 0.51 -11.62 33.98
CA LYS A 251 -0.14 -10.38 33.50
C LYS A 251 0.88 -9.32 33.12
N LYS A 252 1.98 -9.15 33.88
CA LYS A 252 3.05 -8.21 33.57
C LYS A 252 3.81 -8.59 32.31
N ALA A 253 4.22 -9.85 32.14
CA ALA A 253 4.86 -10.36 30.93
C ALA A 253 3.96 -10.20 29.71
N PHE A 254 2.69 -10.52 29.82
CA PHE A 254 1.67 -10.35 28.80
C PHE A 254 1.51 -8.87 28.37
N THR A 255 1.39 -7.96 29.32
CA THR A 255 1.25 -6.53 29.03
C THR A 255 2.51 -5.99 28.34
N ALA A 256 3.71 -6.42 28.76
CA ALA A 256 4.98 -6.04 28.14
C ALA A 256 5.07 -6.51 26.68
N THR A 257 4.75 -7.79 26.40
CA THR A 257 4.81 -8.35 25.04
C THR A 257 3.83 -7.63 24.10
N LYS A 258 2.60 -7.36 24.56
CA LYS A 258 1.62 -6.62 23.78
C LYS A 258 2.07 -5.19 23.49
N SER A 259 2.61 -4.49 24.46
CA SER A 259 3.15 -3.14 24.30
C SER A 259 4.29 -3.11 23.27
N THR A 260 5.11 -4.15 23.23
CA THR A 260 6.18 -4.29 22.22
C THR A 260 5.62 -4.38 20.79
N TYR A 261 4.59 -5.21 20.55
CA TYR A 261 3.97 -5.28 19.22
C TYR A 261 3.27 -3.99 18.81
N ASP A 262 2.58 -3.33 19.76
CA ASP A 262 1.92 -2.06 19.50
C ASP A 262 2.96 -0.97 19.17
N PHE A 263 4.09 -0.90 19.89
CA PHE A 263 5.21 0.00 19.58
C PHE A 263 5.87 -0.30 18.22
N LEU A 264 6.18 -1.57 17.92
CA LEU A 264 6.76 -1.97 16.64
C LEU A 264 5.82 -1.66 15.47
N MET A 265 4.52 -1.81 15.67
CA MET A 265 3.50 -1.43 14.69
C MET A 265 3.50 0.08 14.41
N VAL A 266 3.55 0.91 15.45
CA VAL A 266 3.62 2.37 15.31
C VAL A 266 4.93 2.78 14.63
N LEU A 267 6.05 2.15 15.00
CA LEU A 267 7.35 2.41 14.37
C LEU A 267 7.35 2.01 12.88
N ALA A 268 6.84 0.82 12.55
CA ALA A 268 6.69 0.38 11.16
C ALA A 268 5.78 1.34 10.37
N CYS A 269 4.67 1.79 10.97
CA CYS A 269 3.78 2.77 10.35
C CYS A 269 4.51 4.12 10.11
N TYR A 270 5.32 4.57 11.07
CA TYR A 270 6.10 5.80 10.91
C TYR A 270 7.14 5.68 9.78
N VAL A 271 7.92 4.60 9.74
CA VAL A 271 8.90 4.37 8.66
C VAL A 271 8.19 4.33 7.30
N GLY A 272 7.07 3.62 7.21
CA GLY A 272 6.28 3.59 5.99
C GLY A 272 5.70 4.96 5.60
N TYR A 273 5.19 5.73 6.57
CA TYR A 273 4.74 7.12 6.38
C TYR A 273 5.86 8.04 5.92
N PHE A 274 7.06 7.88 6.46
CA PHE A 274 8.25 8.63 6.11
C PHE A 274 8.66 8.40 4.65
N LEU A 275 8.43 7.20 4.12
CA LEU A 275 8.61 6.86 2.70
C LEU A 275 7.42 7.35 1.86
N LYS A 276 6.18 7.11 2.32
CA LYS A 276 4.96 7.53 1.64
C LYS A 276 3.79 7.73 2.61
N PRO A 277 3.24 8.95 2.72
CA PRO A 277 2.22 9.28 3.70
C PRO A 277 0.95 8.40 3.64
N THR A 278 0.60 7.85 2.48
CA THR A 278 -0.57 6.98 2.29
C THR A 278 -0.53 5.72 3.15
N VAL A 279 0.65 5.28 3.62
CA VAL A 279 0.77 4.15 4.56
C VAL A 279 -0.02 4.38 5.85
N PHE A 280 -0.17 5.63 6.31
CA PHE A 280 -0.92 5.95 7.53
C PHE A 280 -2.41 5.59 7.45
N ILE A 281 -2.96 5.41 6.24
CA ILE A 281 -4.38 5.06 6.05
C ILE A 281 -4.72 3.73 6.75
N CYS A 282 -3.79 2.76 6.78
CA CYS A 282 -4.02 1.49 7.49
C CYS A 282 -4.12 1.69 9.01
N MET A 283 -3.39 2.64 9.59
CA MET A 283 -3.50 2.99 11.00
C MET A 283 -4.85 3.64 11.32
N ILE A 284 -5.36 4.51 10.43
CA ILE A 284 -6.71 5.09 10.56
C ILE A 284 -7.76 3.98 10.58
N ALA A 285 -7.65 2.98 9.69
CA ALA A 285 -8.56 1.83 9.67
C ALA A 285 -8.50 1.01 10.98
N ILE A 286 -7.30 0.82 11.55
CA ILE A 286 -7.12 0.17 12.85
C ILE A 286 -7.80 0.97 13.96
N PHE A 287 -7.64 2.29 14.00
CA PHE A 287 -8.31 3.15 14.98
C PHE A 287 -9.83 3.04 14.88
N ILE A 288 -10.39 3.07 13.68
CA ILE A 288 -11.84 2.89 13.47
C ILE A 288 -12.28 1.53 14.03
N VAL A 289 -11.55 0.48 13.74
CA VAL A 289 -11.90 -0.88 14.22
C VAL A 289 -11.80 -0.99 15.74
N LEU A 290 -10.82 -0.38 16.38
CA LEU A 290 -10.70 -0.35 17.85
C LEU A 290 -11.88 0.38 18.50
N LEU A 291 -12.38 1.45 17.89
CA LEU A 291 -13.60 2.14 18.34
C LEU A 291 -14.83 1.26 18.20
N LEU A 292 -14.97 0.55 17.06
CA LEU A 292 -16.06 -0.41 16.82
C LEU A 292 -16.00 -1.63 17.75
N GLN A 293 -14.81 -2.00 18.23
CA GLN A 293 -14.61 -3.04 19.25
C GLN A 293 -14.80 -2.55 20.67
N LYS A 294 -15.05 -1.25 20.87
CA LYS A 294 -15.11 -0.57 22.19
C LYS A 294 -13.82 -0.73 23.02
N ASN A 295 -12.71 -1.01 22.38
CA ASN A 295 -11.44 -1.16 23.07
C ASN A 295 -10.76 0.20 23.29
N ARG A 296 -11.40 1.05 24.09
CA ARG A 296 -10.98 2.43 24.35
C ARG A 296 -9.56 2.50 24.92
N ARG A 297 -9.19 1.55 25.79
CA ARG A 297 -7.86 1.52 26.41
C ARG A 297 -6.78 1.36 25.34
N ARG A 298 -6.88 0.34 24.48
CA ARG A 298 -5.90 0.12 23.41
C ARG A 298 -5.91 1.27 22.39
N PHE A 299 -7.09 1.80 22.06
CA PHE A 299 -7.21 2.97 21.21
C PHE A 299 -6.43 4.18 21.74
N LEU A 300 -6.64 4.55 23.02
CA LEU A 300 -5.97 5.71 23.62
C LEU A 300 -4.45 5.48 23.77
N THR A 301 -4.03 4.27 24.15
CA THR A 301 -2.60 3.93 24.23
C THR A 301 -1.93 4.05 22.88
N LEU A 302 -2.48 3.42 21.84
CA LEU A 302 -1.94 3.49 20.49
C LEU A 302 -1.96 4.91 19.91
N LEU A 303 -3.00 5.68 20.20
CA LEU A 303 -3.07 7.08 19.78
C LEU A 303 -1.94 7.89 20.42
N ALA A 304 -1.71 7.71 21.73
CA ALA A 304 -0.64 8.40 22.45
C ALA A 304 0.75 7.97 21.94
N GLU A 305 0.99 6.67 21.73
CA GLU A 305 2.23 6.15 21.14
C GLU A 305 2.45 6.69 19.71
N THR A 306 1.39 6.75 18.89
CA THR A 306 1.46 7.31 17.54
C THR A 306 1.82 8.79 17.57
N LEU A 307 1.15 9.58 18.39
CA LEU A 307 1.44 11.02 18.53
C LEU A 307 2.87 11.24 19.03
N LEU A 308 3.33 10.44 19.99
CA LEU A 308 4.69 10.53 20.53
C LEU A 308 5.74 10.19 19.45
N VAL A 309 5.64 9.02 18.82
CA VAL A 309 6.63 8.56 17.84
C VAL A 309 6.64 9.51 16.62
N PHE A 310 5.47 9.81 16.05
CA PHE A 310 5.38 10.71 14.89
C PHE A 310 5.85 12.12 15.25
N GLY A 311 5.44 12.66 16.39
CA GLY A 311 5.85 13.99 16.84
C GLY A 311 7.36 14.07 17.05
N VAL A 312 7.93 13.20 17.88
CA VAL A 312 9.36 13.21 18.20
C VAL A 312 10.21 12.98 16.95
N CYS A 313 9.93 11.94 16.17
CA CYS A 313 10.74 11.61 14.99
C CYS A 313 10.64 12.71 13.92
N THR A 314 9.45 13.29 13.70
CA THR A 314 9.26 14.37 12.72
C THR A 314 9.98 15.66 13.18
N ILE A 315 9.87 16.01 14.46
CA ILE A 315 10.57 17.20 15.02
C ILE A 315 12.09 17.02 14.88
N LEU A 316 12.62 15.87 15.27
CA LEU A 316 14.07 15.60 15.18
C LEU A 316 14.55 15.64 13.73
N PHE A 317 13.80 15.03 12.81
CA PHE A 317 14.13 15.03 11.40
C PHE A 317 14.13 16.44 10.80
N HIS A 318 13.05 17.19 10.99
CA HIS A 318 12.97 18.56 10.47
C HIS A 318 13.99 19.51 11.12
N SER A 319 14.23 19.36 12.43
CA SER A 319 15.28 20.14 13.11
C SER A 319 16.65 19.86 12.52
N TYR A 320 16.98 18.60 12.23
CA TYR A 320 18.25 18.23 11.64
C TYR A 320 18.40 18.81 10.22
N ILE A 321 17.40 18.59 9.35
CA ILE A 321 17.45 19.06 7.95
C ILE A 321 17.55 20.59 7.87
N TYR A 322 16.73 21.32 8.63
CA TYR A 322 16.71 22.79 8.56
C TYR A 322 17.86 23.46 9.34
N SER A 323 18.54 22.74 10.23
CA SER A 323 19.73 23.29 10.89
C SER A 323 21.01 23.07 10.12
N HIS A 324 21.08 22.08 9.20
CA HIS A 324 22.32 21.67 8.56
C HIS A 324 22.32 21.77 7.03
N HIS A 325 21.15 21.75 6.38
CA HIS A 325 21.08 21.63 4.92
C HIS A 325 20.20 22.69 4.26
N LEU A 326 18.95 22.82 4.64
CA LEU A 326 17.98 23.70 3.97
C LEU A 326 17.66 24.93 4.83
N ASP A 327 17.58 26.09 4.18
CA ASP A 327 17.05 27.28 4.85
C ASP A 327 15.53 27.18 5.04
N LYS A 328 15.10 27.26 6.31
CA LYS A 328 13.69 27.12 6.68
C LYS A 328 12.80 28.18 6.06
N ALA A 329 13.26 29.44 6.01
CA ALA A 329 12.47 30.54 5.47
C ALA A 329 12.25 30.37 3.95
N THR A 330 13.28 29.93 3.24
CA THR A 330 13.19 29.59 1.82
C THR A 330 12.28 28.38 1.57
N ALA A 331 12.39 27.33 2.40
CA ALA A 331 11.51 26.17 2.32
C ALA A 331 10.03 26.57 2.49
N ASP A 332 9.72 27.37 3.52
CA ASP A 332 8.35 27.83 3.78
C ASP A 332 7.80 28.70 2.63
N ARG A 333 8.67 29.48 1.98
CA ARG A 333 8.31 30.34 0.85
C ARG A 333 8.11 29.54 -0.44
N MET A 334 8.95 28.54 -0.72
CA MET A 334 8.98 27.83 -2.00
C MET A 334 8.08 26.59 -2.03
N ALA A 335 7.80 25.98 -0.88
CA ALA A 335 7.05 24.72 -0.81
C ALA A 335 5.75 24.76 -1.61
N THR A 336 5.56 23.75 -2.44
CA THR A 336 4.32 23.56 -3.21
C THR A 336 3.16 23.32 -2.26
N PRO A 337 2.09 24.13 -2.30
CA PRO A 337 0.90 23.91 -1.48
C PRO A 337 0.28 22.54 -1.76
N LYS A 338 -0.20 21.85 -0.75
CA LYS A 338 -0.87 20.55 -0.93
C LYS A 338 -2.10 20.63 -1.85
N GLU A 339 -2.74 21.78 -1.89
CA GLU A 339 -3.86 22.09 -2.77
C GLU A 339 -3.49 21.97 -4.25
N THR A 340 -2.21 22.16 -4.64
CA THR A 340 -1.76 22.02 -6.04
C THR A 340 -2.00 20.60 -6.57
N TRP A 341 -1.78 19.56 -5.75
CA TRP A 341 -2.08 18.19 -6.17
C TRP A 341 -3.60 17.89 -6.26
N VAL A 342 -4.41 18.61 -5.46
CA VAL A 342 -5.88 18.56 -5.62
C VAL A 342 -6.27 19.23 -6.94
N MET A 343 -5.67 20.36 -7.28
CA MET A 343 -5.88 21.08 -8.55
C MET A 343 -5.48 20.20 -9.74
N MET A 344 -4.31 19.55 -9.69
CA MET A 344 -3.86 18.57 -10.69
C MET A 344 -4.83 17.39 -10.82
N GLY A 345 -5.36 16.89 -9.71
CA GLY A 345 -6.38 15.84 -9.71
C GLY A 345 -7.69 16.21 -10.37
N LEU A 346 -7.91 17.51 -10.71
CA LEU A 346 -9.09 18.01 -11.41
C LEU A 346 -8.82 18.33 -12.89
N ASN A 347 -7.60 18.16 -13.39
CA ASN A 347 -7.30 18.29 -14.82
C ASN A 347 -7.84 17.09 -15.64
N GLU A 348 -7.70 17.15 -16.96
CA GLU A 348 -8.21 16.14 -17.87
C GLU A 348 -7.52 14.77 -17.71
N ASN A 349 -6.23 14.78 -17.32
CA ASN A 349 -5.40 13.58 -17.16
C ASN A 349 -5.38 13.05 -15.72
N PHE A 350 -6.00 13.75 -14.77
CA PHE A 350 -6.06 13.45 -13.33
C PHE A 350 -4.70 13.35 -12.62
N GLY A 351 -3.61 13.61 -13.29
CA GLY A 351 -2.23 13.43 -12.85
C GLY A 351 -1.40 14.70 -12.93
N PHE A 352 -0.08 14.53 -12.83
CA PHE A 352 0.87 15.63 -12.89
C PHE A 352 0.67 16.50 -14.14
N SER A 353 0.68 17.82 -13.96
CA SER A 353 0.58 18.84 -15.01
C SER A 353 1.69 19.87 -14.85
N PRO A 354 2.56 20.03 -15.87
CA PRO A 354 3.54 21.12 -15.91
C PRO A 354 2.87 22.50 -15.78
N ASP A 355 1.76 22.72 -16.50
CA ASP A 355 1.03 23.99 -16.51
C ASP A 355 0.48 24.34 -15.11
N ASP A 356 -0.08 23.36 -14.40
CA ASP A 356 -0.55 23.54 -13.02
C ASP A 356 0.60 23.84 -12.06
N THR A 357 1.76 23.24 -12.30
CA THR A 357 2.98 23.51 -11.53
C THR A 357 3.46 24.93 -11.77
N GLU A 358 3.54 25.35 -13.03
CA GLU A 358 3.95 26.70 -13.42
C GLU A 358 2.98 27.77 -12.89
N PHE A 359 1.67 27.52 -13.04
CA PHE A 359 0.64 28.38 -12.45
C PHE A 359 0.85 28.56 -10.95
N SER A 360 1.02 27.44 -10.22
CA SER A 360 1.25 27.51 -8.76
C SER A 360 2.53 28.30 -8.43
N ARG A 361 3.62 28.12 -9.18
CA ARG A 361 4.92 28.77 -8.94
C ARG A 361 4.98 30.23 -9.40
N SER A 362 4.06 30.68 -10.23
CA SER A 362 4.01 32.10 -10.68
C SER A 362 3.75 33.09 -9.53
N PHE A 363 3.20 32.61 -8.41
CA PHE A 363 2.96 33.41 -7.22
C PHE A 363 4.12 33.28 -6.22
N THR A 364 4.83 34.38 -5.95
CA THR A 364 5.98 34.39 -5.04
C THR A 364 5.60 34.38 -3.56
N ASP A 365 4.48 35.03 -3.22
CA ASP A 365 3.93 35.01 -1.87
C ASP A 365 3.18 33.69 -1.58
N PRO A 366 3.53 32.94 -0.52
CA PRO A 366 2.89 31.64 -0.20
C PRO A 366 1.38 31.73 0.06
N ALA A 367 0.90 32.82 0.67
CA ALA A 367 -0.53 33.00 0.96
C ALA A 367 -1.30 33.27 -0.34
N ALA A 368 -0.79 34.19 -1.19
CA ALA A 368 -1.37 34.46 -2.50
C ALA A 368 -1.36 33.25 -3.42
N ARG A 369 -0.26 32.45 -3.41
CA ARG A 369 -0.15 31.17 -4.13
C ARG A 369 -1.26 30.21 -3.72
N LYS A 370 -1.42 29.99 -2.42
CA LYS A 370 -2.43 29.08 -1.89
C LYS A 370 -3.84 29.52 -2.23
N GLU A 371 -4.13 30.81 -2.16
CA GLU A 371 -5.44 31.37 -2.50
C GLU A 371 -5.72 31.25 -4.01
N ALA A 372 -4.75 31.55 -4.87
CA ALA A 372 -4.88 31.40 -6.31
C ALA A 372 -5.19 29.92 -6.69
N VAL A 373 -4.45 28.96 -6.11
CA VAL A 373 -4.69 27.52 -6.34
C VAL A 373 -6.09 27.11 -5.86
N ARG A 374 -6.55 27.59 -4.71
CA ARG A 374 -7.90 27.31 -4.21
C ARG A 374 -8.99 27.90 -5.11
N THR A 375 -8.79 29.11 -5.59
CA THR A 375 -9.70 29.75 -6.54
C THR A 375 -9.79 28.94 -7.83
N GLU A 376 -8.66 28.45 -8.35
CA GLU A 376 -8.65 27.61 -9.54
C GLU A 376 -9.35 26.26 -9.31
N ILE A 377 -9.18 25.63 -8.13
CA ILE A 377 -9.95 24.43 -7.75
C ILE A 377 -11.46 24.71 -7.80
N GLN A 378 -11.90 25.85 -7.26
CA GLN A 378 -13.33 26.23 -7.27
C GLN A 378 -13.83 26.46 -8.70
N ASN A 379 -13.03 27.11 -9.55
CA ASN A 379 -13.35 27.33 -10.96
C ASN A 379 -13.55 25.99 -11.69
N ARG A 380 -12.61 25.05 -11.53
CA ARG A 380 -12.69 23.70 -12.14
C ARG A 380 -13.90 22.91 -11.64
N LEU A 381 -14.14 22.92 -10.33
CA LEU A 381 -15.33 22.25 -9.77
C LEU A 381 -16.65 22.87 -10.28
N SER A 382 -16.70 24.20 -10.41
CA SER A 382 -17.86 24.91 -10.94
C SER A 382 -18.09 24.59 -12.42
N ALA A 383 -17.00 24.55 -13.22
CA ALA A 383 -17.06 24.20 -14.64
C ALA A 383 -17.51 22.75 -14.86
N LEU A 384 -17.05 21.81 -14.03
CA LEU A 384 -17.44 20.41 -14.09
C LEU A 384 -18.91 20.19 -13.72
N GLY A 385 -19.41 20.93 -12.73
CA GLY A 385 -20.73 20.69 -12.14
C GLY A 385 -20.88 19.28 -11.54
N ALA A 386 -21.98 18.96 -10.93
CA ALA A 386 -22.18 17.69 -10.23
C ALA A 386 -22.00 16.45 -11.13
N LYS A 387 -22.48 16.50 -12.39
CA LYS A 387 -22.35 15.39 -13.35
C LYS A 387 -20.90 15.18 -13.79
N GLY A 388 -20.17 16.27 -14.05
CA GLY A 388 -18.75 16.21 -14.42
C GLY A 388 -17.90 15.69 -13.28
N ILE A 389 -18.12 16.17 -12.04
CA ILE A 389 -17.44 15.69 -10.83
C ILE A 389 -17.67 14.18 -10.66
N TYR A 390 -18.92 13.70 -10.75
CA TYR A 390 -19.20 12.26 -10.64
C TYR A 390 -18.46 11.44 -11.70
N LYS A 391 -18.48 11.92 -12.98
CA LYS A 391 -17.74 11.28 -14.06
C LYS A 391 -16.25 11.22 -13.76
N GLN A 392 -15.66 12.32 -13.31
CA GLN A 392 -14.24 12.43 -12.99
C GLN A 392 -13.82 11.52 -11.84
N LEU A 393 -14.59 11.50 -10.74
CA LEU A 393 -14.34 10.59 -9.61
C LEU A 393 -14.37 9.13 -10.04
N ARG A 394 -15.32 8.76 -10.88
CA ARG A 394 -15.41 7.42 -11.46
C ARG A 394 -14.16 7.08 -12.29
N LEU A 395 -13.75 7.99 -13.18
CA LEU A 395 -12.57 7.79 -14.05
C LEU A 395 -11.29 7.66 -13.24
N LYS A 396 -11.13 8.48 -12.19
CA LYS A 396 -10.00 8.39 -11.26
C LYS A 396 -9.95 7.04 -10.53
N ALA A 397 -11.09 6.53 -10.08
CA ALA A 397 -11.16 5.22 -9.44
C ALA A 397 -10.73 4.11 -10.40
N VAL A 398 -11.19 4.17 -11.65
CA VAL A 398 -10.81 3.21 -12.68
C VAL A 398 -9.32 3.33 -12.99
N MET A 399 -8.79 4.53 -13.23
CA MET A 399 -7.37 4.75 -13.49
C MET A 399 -6.50 4.17 -12.37
N ALA A 400 -6.89 4.37 -11.11
CA ALA A 400 -6.16 3.85 -9.96
C ALA A 400 -6.13 2.31 -9.90
N PHE A 401 -7.22 1.63 -10.28
CA PHE A 401 -7.38 0.20 -10.01
C PHE A 401 -7.46 -0.69 -11.25
N ALA A 402 -7.48 -0.14 -12.47
CA ALA A 402 -7.54 -0.95 -13.69
C ALA A 402 -6.18 -1.43 -14.18
N ASP A 403 -5.11 -0.67 -13.94
CA ASP A 403 -3.76 -1.02 -14.38
C ASP A 403 -3.07 -1.94 -13.36
N GLY A 404 -3.06 -3.23 -13.67
CA GLY A 404 -2.36 -4.24 -12.87
C GLY A 404 -0.84 -4.20 -13.00
N THR A 405 -0.27 -3.40 -13.92
CA THR A 405 1.19 -3.22 -14.00
C THR A 405 1.72 -2.20 -12.98
N PHE A 406 0.84 -1.46 -12.31
CA PHE A 406 1.18 -0.35 -11.41
C PHE A 406 2.06 0.71 -12.09
N GLU A 407 1.82 0.98 -13.36
CA GLU A 407 2.57 1.99 -14.12
C GLU A 407 4.11 1.73 -14.18
N LEU A 408 4.57 0.52 -13.85
CA LEU A 408 5.99 0.18 -13.96
C LEU A 408 6.49 0.28 -15.41
N SER A 409 5.63 -0.01 -16.38
CA SER A 409 5.95 0.11 -17.79
C SER A 409 6.33 1.52 -18.22
N TYR A 410 5.73 2.53 -17.59
CA TYR A 410 6.12 3.93 -17.81
C TYR A 410 7.51 4.23 -17.26
N MET A 411 7.86 3.69 -16.10
CA MET A 411 9.20 3.85 -15.52
C MET A 411 10.27 3.19 -16.40
N PHE A 412 9.98 2.01 -16.95
CA PHE A 412 10.87 1.32 -17.88
C PHE A 412 11.05 2.06 -19.20
N LEU A 413 10.00 2.67 -19.75
CA LEU A 413 10.09 3.40 -21.01
C LEU A 413 11.12 4.52 -21.00
N PHE A 414 11.20 5.27 -19.91
CA PHE A 414 12.08 6.43 -19.79
C PHE A 414 13.42 6.15 -19.12
N GLY A 415 13.60 4.97 -18.55
CA GLY A 415 14.69 4.74 -17.62
C GLY A 415 15.55 3.51 -17.84
N LEU A 416 15.24 2.58 -18.75
CA LEU A 416 16.10 1.40 -18.92
C LEU A 416 17.48 1.79 -19.41
N ALA A 417 18.51 1.32 -18.70
CA ALA A 417 19.91 1.58 -19.03
C ALA A 417 20.38 0.84 -20.28
N ARG A 418 19.71 -0.27 -20.61
CA ARG A 418 20.00 -1.12 -21.77
C ARG A 418 18.75 -1.83 -22.26
N ASP A 419 18.71 -2.11 -23.53
CA ASP A 419 17.72 -3.00 -24.10
C ASP A 419 17.97 -4.45 -23.65
N THR A 420 16.90 -5.14 -23.31
CA THR A 420 16.89 -6.56 -22.94
C THR A 420 15.77 -7.27 -23.69
N GLY A 421 15.82 -8.59 -23.78
CA GLY A 421 14.71 -9.35 -24.37
C GLY A 421 13.34 -9.16 -23.69
N LEU A 422 13.29 -8.48 -22.51
CA LEU A 422 12.07 -8.15 -21.80
C LEU A 422 11.53 -6.76 -22.15
N THR A 423 12.32 -5.88 -22.80
CA THR A 423 11.92 -4.50 -23.10
C THR A 423 10.65 -4.45 -23.93
N ASP A 424 10.53 -5.36 -24.89
CA ASP A 424 9.38 -5.45 -25.78
C ASP A 424 8.06 -5.87 -25.08
N PHE A 425 8.17 -6.54 -23.94
CA PHE A 425 7.01 -6.88 -23.10
C PHE A 425 6.69 -5.81 -22.04
N LEU A 426 7.71 -5.17 -21.49
CA LEU A 426 7.55 -4.36 -20.28
C LEU A 426 7.35 -2.87 -20.56
N THR A 427 7.73 -2.37 -21.74
CA THR A 427 7.61 -0.95 -22.08
C THR A 427 6.34 -0.66 -22.89
N LEU A 428 5.79 0.54 -22.73
CA LEU A 428 4.56 0.98 -23.41
C LEU A 428 4.64 0.92 -24.94
N LEU A 429 5.84 1.00 -25.50
CA LEU A 429 6.06 0.95 -26.96
C LEU A 429 6.39 -0.45 -27.47
N GLY A 430 6.49 -1.44 -26.58
CA GLY A 430 6.80 -2.81 -26.95
C GLY A 430 5.64 -3.50 -27.66
N SER A 431 5.94 -4.32 -28.67
CA SER A 431 4.94 -5.03 -29.49
C SER A 431 4.10 -6.02 -28.68
N HIS A 432 4.62 -6.51 -27.55
CA HIS A 432 3.95 -7.46 -26.66
C HIS A 432 3.43 -6.83 -25.36
N TYR A 433 3.55 -5.51 -25.21
CA TYR A 433 3.10 -4.80 -24.00
C TYR A 433 1.64 -5.05 -23.65
N GLN A 434 0.75 -5.09 -24.65
CA GLN A 434 -0.67 -5.32 -24.42
C GLN A 434 -0.92 -6.67 -23.72
N ALA A 435 -0.21 -7.73 -24.13
CA ALA A 435 -0.35 -9.05 -23.50
C ALA A 435 0.17 -9.04 -22.05
N TYR A 436 1.26 -8.33 -21.78
CA TYR A 436 1.78 -8.12 -20.43
C TYR A 436 0.77 -7.36 -19.56
N TRP A 437 0.24 -6.25 -20.07
CA TRP A 437 -0.73 -5.42 -19.38
C TRP A 437 -2.00 -6.22 -19.02
N GLU A 438 -2.55 -6.99 -19.97
CA GLU A 438 -3.72 -7.84 -19.73
C GLU A 438 -3.40 -8.96 -18.73
N GLY A 439 -2.23 -9.57 -18.84
CA GLY A 439 -1.76 -10.60 -17.91
C GLY A 439 -1.63 -10.11 -16.46
N CYS A 440 -1.35 -8.81 -16.25
CA CYS A 440 -1.30 -8.19 -14.94
C CYS A 440 -2.69 -7.72 -14.45
N SER A 441 -3.49 -7.16 -15.37
CA SER A 441 -4.77 -6.51 -15.02
C SER A 441 -5.89 -7.51 -14.75
N LEU A 442 -5.95 -8.63 -15.47
CA LEU A 442 -6.96 -9.68 -15.24
C LEU A 442 -6.91 -10.29 -13.84
N PRO A 443 -5.74 -10.66 -13.26
CA PRO A 443 -5.63 -11.06 -11.87
C PRO A 443 -6.11 -9.97 -10.89
N GLN A 444 -5.82 -8.70 -11.17
CA GLN A 444 -6.28 -7.59 -10.33
C GLN A 444 -7.80 -7.44 -10.35
N TYR A 445 -8.45 -7.58 -11.51
CA TYR A 445 -9.91 -7.57 -11.64
C TYR A 445 -10.54 -8.76 -10.90
N ALA A 446 -9.92 -9.95 -10.97
CA ALA A 446 -10.36 -11.10 -10.19
C ALA A 446 -10.27 -10.84 -8.68
N ASN A 447 -9.20 -10.20 -8.21
CA ASN A 447 -9.05 -9.83 -6.80
C ASN A 447 -10.11 -8.81 -6.35
N LEU A 448 -10.46 -7.81 -7.19
CA LEU A 448 -11.58 -6.89 -6.93
C LEU A 448 -12.91 -7.62 -6.87
N PHE A 449 -13.17 -8.54 -7.80
CA PHE A 449 -14.37 -9.38 -7.82
C PHE A 449 -14.49 -10.19 -6.52
N PHE A 450 -13.46 -10.93 -6.14
CA PHE A 450 -13.49 -11.73 -4.90
C PHE A 450 -13.60 -10.87 -3.64
N THR A 451 -13.05 -9.65 -3.66
CA THR A 451 -13.26 -8.69 -2.57
C THR A 451 -14.73 -8.29 -2.45
N ALA A 452 -15.39 -7.97 -3.56
CA ALA A 452 -16.82 -7.65 -3.56
C ALA A 452 -17.67 -8.84 -3.10
N VAL A 453 -17.38 -10.04 -3.58
CA VAL A 453 -18.06 -11.29 -3.15
C VAL A 453 -17.86 -11.56 -1.65
N PHE A 454 -16.64 -11.39 -1.13
CA PHE A 454 -16.39 -11.52 0.30
C PHE A 454 -17.23 -10.53 1.13
N LEU A 455 -17.27 -9.27 0.72
CA LEU A 455 -18.05 -8.24 1.39
C LEU A 455 -19.56 -8.52 1.31
N PHE A 456 -20.04 -9.08 0.20
CA PHE A 456 -21.43 -9.55 0.09
C PHE A 456 -21.76 -10.59 1.16
N PHE A 457 -20.91 -11.61 1.33
CA PHE A 457 -21.13 -12.64 2.35
C PHE A 457 -21.04 -12.08 3.78
N CYS A 458 -20.13 -11.14 4.03
CA CYS A 458 -20.07 -10.44 5.31
C CYS A 458 -21.37 -9.64 5.57
N ALA A 459 -21.85 -8.90 4.59
CA ALA A 459 -23.11 -8.16 4.70
C ALA A 459 -24.30 -9.11 4.89
N LYS A 460 -24.40 -10.20 4.08
CA LYS A 460 -25.43 -11.23 4.23
C LYS A 460 -25.44 -11.87 5.62
N ALA A 461 -24.28 -12.20 6.17
CA ALA A 461 -24.18 -12.76 7.50
C ALA A 461 -24.75 -11.83 8.58
N VAL A 462 -24.58 -10.53 8.40
CA VAL A 462 -25.17 -9.51 9.28
C VAL A 462 -26.71 -9.55 9.23
N PHE A 463 -27.31 -9.64 8.05
CA PHE A 463 -28.77 -9.78 7.91
C PHE A 463 -29.27 -11.07 8.56
N GLN A 464 -28.46 -12.14 8.58
CA GLN A 464 -28.74 -13.39 9.29
C GLN A 464 -28.46 -13.31 10.80
N LYS A 465 -28.20 -12.11 11.35
CA LYS A 465 -27.84 -11.88 12.77
C LYS A 465 -26.55 -12.57 13.22
N LYS A 466 -25.73 -13.05 12.28
CA LYS A 466 -24.39 -13.59 12.56
C LYS A 466 -23.40 -12.46 12.70
N GLU A 467 -22.68 -12.42 13.83
CA GLU A 467 -21.66 -11.40 14.04
C GLU A 467 -20.40 -11.67 13.23
N GLN A 468 -19.91 -10.67 12.53
CA GLN A 468 -18.61 -10.70 11.86
C GLN A 468 -17.56 -9.99 12.71
N PRO A 469 -16.34 -10.53 12.86
CA PRO A 469 -15.28 -9.85 13.58
C PRO A 469 -14.98 -8.47 12.96
N ALA A 470 -14.94 -7.42 13.78
CA ALA A 470 -14.66 -6.07 13.29
C ALA A 470 -13.27 -5.94 12.65
N VAL A 471 -12.32 -6.81 13.03
CA VAL A 471 -10.97 -6.85 12.44
C VAL A 471 -10.99 -7.08 10.93
N LEU A 472 -12.02 -7.77 10.41
CA LEU A 472 -12.22 -7.98 8.98
C LEU A 472 -12.50 -6.66 8.21
N LEU A 473 -12.84 -5.58 8.89
CA LEU A 473 -13.02 -4.25 8.29
C LEU A 473 -11.71 -3.51 8.02
N ILE A 474 -10.58 -3.87 8.67
CA ILE A 474 -9.32 -3.13 8.52
C ILE A 474 -8.92 -3.03 7.06
N VAL A 475 -8.91 -4.15 6.37
CA VAL A 475 -8.47 -4.21 4.97
C VAL A 475 -9.39 -3.40 4.03
N PRO A 476 -10.78 -3.55 4.00
CA PRO A 476 -11.60 -2.74 3.10
C PRO A 476 -11.63 -1.26 3.46
N LEU A 477 -11.56 -0.95 4.73
CA LEU A 477 -11.46 0.44 5.15
C LEU A 477 -10.17 1.08 4.66
N SER A 478 -9.06 0.33 4.70
CA SER A 478 -7.78 0.84 4.20
C SER A 478 -7.81 1.07 2.68
N VAL A 479 -8.29 0.09 1.90
CA VAL A 479 -8.41 0.25 0.44
C VAL A 479 -9.41 1.35 0.08
N CYS A 480 -10.55 1.42 0.77
CA CYS A 480 -11.54 2.50 0.60
C CYS A 480 -10.95 3.87 0.97
N GLY A 481 -10.18 3.94 2.06
CA GLY A 481 -9.47 5.15 2.49
C GLY A 481 -8.46 5.63 1.44
N LEU A 482 -7.68 4.70 0.84
CA LEU A 482 -6.81 5.03 -0.28
C LEU A 482 -7.62 5.54 -1.48
N MET A 483 -8.71 4.86 -1.83
CA MET A 483 -9.58 5.30 -2.93
C MET A 483 -10.11 6.71 -2.68
N LEU A 484 -10.61 7.01 -1.48
CA LEU A 484 -11.08 8.36 -1.12
C LEU A 484 -9.97 9.41 -1.21
N PHE A 485 -8.75 9.06 -0.76
CA PHE A 485 -7.60 9.93 -0.91
C PHE A 485 -7.32 10.24 -2.39
N LEU A 486 -7.27 9.22 -3.24
CA LEU A 486 -7.02 9.35 -4.68
C LEU A 486 -8.15 10.08 -5.42
N MET A 487 -9.39 10.05 -4.90
CA MET A 487 -10.48 10.88 -5.46
C MET A 487 -10.22 12.37 -5.30
N LEU A 488 -9.54 12.79 -4.24
CA LEU A 488 -9.20 14.18 -3.95
C LEU A 488 -7.85 14.62 -4.55
N TRP A 489 -6.89 13.71 -4.63
CA TRP A 489 -5.50 13.94 -5.03
C TRP A 489 -5.29 13.68 -6.52
N GLU A 490 -4.12 14.00 -7.08
CA GLU A 490 -3.72 13.42 -8.36
C GLU A 490 -3.72 11.88 -8.31
N VAL A 491 -3.86 11.22 -9.43
CA VAL A 491 -3.96 9.78 -9.53
C VAL A 491 -2.91 9.19 -10.45
N HIS A 492 -2.21 8.18 -9.92
CA HIS A 492 -1.37 7.27 -10.69
C HIS A 492 -1.63 5.82 -10.26
N PRO A 493 -1.66 4.85 -11.16
CA PRO A 493 -1.86 3.42 -10.83
C PRO A 493 -0.86 2.92 -9.78
N ARG A 494 0.39 3.38 -9.80
CA ARG A 494 1.44 3.00 -8.83
C ARG A 494 1.08 3.32 -7.37
N TYR A 495 0.20 4.28 -7.13
CA TYR A 495 -0.21 4.63 -5.75
C TYR A 495 -1.01 3.50 -5.08
N THR A 496 -1.54 2.55 -5.85
CA THR A 496 -2.31 1.43 -5.30
C THR A 496 -1.44 0.23 -4.91
N ILE A 497 -0.15 0.18 -5.32
CA ILE A 497 0.74 -0.95 -5.03
C ILE A 497 0.90 -1.20 -3.52
N ASN A 498 0.87 -0.13 -2.71
CA ASN A 498 0.96 -0.23 -1.24
C ASN A 498 -0.17 -1.05 -0.61
N TYR A 499 -1.32 -1.11 -1.28
CA TYR A 499 -2.51 -1.82 -0.80
C TYR A 499 -2.87 -3.04 -1.67
N PHE A 500 -2.02 -3.40 -2.63
CA PHE A 500 -2.22 -4.60 -3.46
C PHE A 500 -2.33 -5.87 -2.61
N SER A 501 -1.44 -6.04 -1.64
CA SER A 501 -1.47 -7.15 -0.69
C SER A 501 -2.80 -7.27 0.07
N TYR A 502 -3.50 -6.16 0.28
CA TYR A 502 -4.80 -6.13 0.94
C TYR A 502 -5.91 -6.72 0.06
N LEU A 503 -5.83 -6.57 -1.25
CA LEU A 503 -6.73 -7.25 -2.18
C LEU A 503 -6.51 -8.77 -2.17
N ILE A 504 -5.26 -9.21 -1.96
CA ILE A 504 -4.93 -10.64 -1.80
C ILE A 504 -5.45 -11.21 -0.47
N ILE A 505 -5.30 -10.51 0.66
CA ILE A 505 -5.82 -10.94 1.98
C ILE A 505 -7.33 -11.21 1.92
N ARG A 506 -8.05 -10.60 0.99
CA ARG A 506 -9.50 -10.71 0.83
C ARG A 506 -9.97 -11.69 -0.21
N SER A 507 -9.09 -12.26 -1.00
CA SER A 507 -9.45 -13.27 -2.02
C SER A 507 -9.97 -14.58 -1.39
N ARG A 508 -10.65 -14.49 -0.23
CA ARG A 508 -11.15 -15.62 0.52
C ARG A 508 -12.22 -16.39 -0.25
N LEU A 509 -11.89 -17.59 -0.69
CA LEU A 509 -12.82 -18.52 -1.36
C LEU A 509 -13.50 -19.50 -0.40
N SER A 510 -13.17 -19.46 0.90
CA SER A 510 -13.74 -20.38 1.90
C SER A 510 -15.27 -20.20 2.13
N PHE A 511 -15.87 -19.11 1.64
CA PHE A 511 -17.33 -18.95 1.64
C PHE A 511 -18.03 -19.77 0.55
N LEU A 512 -17.29 -20.42 -0.33
CA LEU A 512 -17.82 -21.36 -1.34
C LEU A 512 -18.03 -22.79 -0.75
N ARG A 513 -17.91 -22.93 0.56
CA ARG A 513 -18.26 -24.15 1.32
C ARG A 513 -19.74 -24.27 1.54
#